data_e1d5be862c531980299fbf90287072c8
#
_entry.id   e1d5be862c531980299fbf90287072c8
#
_cell.length_a   1.000
_cell.length_b   1.000
_cell.length_c   1.000
_cell.angle_alpha   90.00
_cell.angle_beta   90.00
_cell.angle_gamma   90.00
#
_symmetry.space_group_name_H-M   'P 1'
#
loop_
_entity.id
_entity.type
_entity.pdbx_description
1 polymer ?
#
loop_
_entity_poly.entity_id
_entity_poly.type
_entity_poly.pdbx_seq_one_letter_code
_entity_poly.pdbx_strand_id
1 'polypeptide(L)'
;MKSYIKLSLVSLSLVGLMTSCDMDAPTISTLDESSVFSQYSLAESEIMSIHVSFGETNSYRGRFLPYYGLSTDLEVGSNTYPTYAKPNDDKQSLWNYSTLPTNGQMNTENNAYGKFYEGIERANLAIKGIRKYGNVENNKDMAQLLGEALTLRAVVYNDLLKGWGDVPARFKPNDPTNVYLPRCNRDSIYKVLLADLKEAEDYCYWPNESQITKSTERVSKSFVKGLRARIALYAGGYGLRGDGFRKSKDPELETNKMYEIAKQECLDVINSGRNKLGNFKDNFTKLCQDNVTAGDESLWEIPFSSGRGRVLYTFGVRHQAKDQYTSQPQGGVNGPMPYLYYDYDTEDVRRDITCVPYEWSKELNNGKAYQQLRAINKWCFGKLRYEWMKSDR
;
A
#
# COMPACT_ATOMS: atom_id res chain seq x y z
N MET A 1 36.25 -11.83 -71.15
CA MET A 1 34.79 -12.03 -71.03
C MET A 1 34.37 -12.93 -69.89
N LYS A 2 35.04 -14.07 -69.59
CA LYS A 2 34.64 -14.96 -68.46
C LYS A 2 34.81 -14.42 -67.05
N SER A 3 35.64 -13.38 -66.85
CA SER A 3 35.88 -12.79 -65.52
C SER A 3 34.81 -11.77 -65.11
N TYR A 4 34.22 -11.05 -66.06
CA TYR A 4 33.18 -10.04 -65.78
C TYR A 4 31.81 -10.68 -65.52
N ILE A 5 31.51 -11.87 -66.05
CA ILE A 5 30.28 -12.63 -65.81
C ILE A 5 30.24 -13.18 -64.38
N LYS A 6 31.39 -13.57 -63.81
CA LYS A 6 31.50 -14.03 -62.43
C LYS A 6 31.31 -12.90 -61.42
N LEU A 7 31.78 -11.68 -61.77
CA LEU A 7 31.62 -10.51 -60.89
C LEU A 7 30.19 -9.98 -60.88
N SER A 8 29.48 -10.03 -61.98
CA SER A 8 28.06 -9.62 -62.07
C SER A 8 27.11 -10.63 -61.40
N LEU A 9 27.44 -11.91 -61.40
CA LEU A 9 26.64 -12.91 -60.66
C LEU A 9 26.84 -12.80 -59.14
N VAL A 10 28.03 -12.44 -58.66
CA VAL A 10 28.26 -12.23 -57.22
C VAL A 10 27.62 -10.91 -56.74
N SER A 11 27.61 -9.85 -57.55
CA SER A 11 26.92 -8.62 -57.18
C SER A 11 25.42 -8.77 -57.19
N LEU A 12 24.83 -9.59 -58.05
CA LEU A 12 23.38 -9.85 -58.08
C LEU A 12 22.91 -10.73 -56.90
N SER A 13 23.77 -11.65 -56.43
CA SER A 13 23.49 -12.48 -55.25
C SER A 13 23.63 -11.69 -53.93
N LEU A 14 24.46 -10.65 -53.87
CA LEU A 14 24.57 -9.78 -52.68
C LEU A 14 23.41 -8.82 -52.53
N VAL A 15 22.82 -8.35 -53.64
CA VAL A 15 21.63 -7.46 -53.60
C VAL A 15 20.38 -8.26 -53.20
N GLY A 16 20.29 -9.56 -53.53
CA GLY A 16 19.16 -10.42 -53.10
C GLY A 16 19.16 -10.78 -51.61
N LEU A 17 20.29 -10.54 -50.89
CA LEU A 17 20.38 -10.83 -49.46
C LEU A 17 20.00 -9.64 -48.54
N MET A 18 19.73 -8.48 -49.11
CA MET A 18 19.37 -7.28 -48.36
C MET A 18 17.85 -7.03 -48.24
N THR A 19 17.03 -7.89 -48.82
CA THR A 19 15.56 -7.78 -48.75
C THR A 19 14.95 -8.79 -47.81
N SER A 20 15.74 -9.38 -46.91
CA SER A 20 15.22 -10.28 -45.89
C SER A 20 15.45 -9.64 -44.54
N CYS A 21 14.39 -9.19 -43.99
CA CYS A 21 13.90 -9.41 -42.63
C CYS A 21 12.91 -8.32 -42.33
N ASP A 22 11.73 -8.50 -42.82
CA ASP A 22 10.57 -8.12 -42.03
C ASP A 22 10.56 -9.13 -40.87
N MET A 23 11.23 -8.79 -39.78
CA MET A 23 11.25 -9.63 -38.56
C MET A 23 10.05 -9.31 -37.66
N ASP A 24 8.94 -8.95 -38.22
CA ASP A 24 7.65 -9.08 -37.57
C ASP A 24 7.22 -10.56 -37.61
N ALA A 25 7.90 -11.39 -36.84
CA ALA A 25 7.35 -12.67 -36.46
C ALA A 25 6.02 -12.37 -35.77
N PRO A 26 4.89 -12.85 -36.28
CA PRO A 26 3.60 -12.66 -35.59
C PRO A 26 3.80 -13.23 -34.18
N THR A 27 3.62 -12.38 -33.17
CA THR A 27 3.70 -12.75 -31.77
C THR A 27 2.51 -13.66 -31.43
N ILE A 28 2.58 -14.92 -31.86
CA ILE A 28 1.54 -15.93 -31.61
C ILE A 28 1.46 -16.29 -30.11
N SER A 29 2.47 -15.89 -29.33
CA SER A 29 2.59 -16.24 -27.91
C SER A 29 2.45 -15.08 -26.93
N THR A 30 2.26 -13.84 -27.38
CA THR A 30 2.05 -12.66 -26.52
C THR A 30 0.71 -12.02 -26.82
N LEU A 31 -0.10 -11.80 -25.78
CA LEU A 31 -1.32 -11.01 -25.91
C LEU A 31 -0.95 -9.56 -26.20
N ASP A 32 -1.55 -8.95 -27.17
CA ASP A 32 -1.39 -7.54 -27.46
C ASP A 32 -2.16 -6.67 -26.42
N GLU A 33 -1.79 -5.39 -26.30
CA GLU A 33 -2.39 -4.46 -25.34
C GLU A 33 -3.91 -4.37 -25.53
N SER A 34 -4.40 -4.42 -26.78
CA SER A 34 -5.83 -4.33 -27.06
C SER A 34 -6.59 -5.55 -26.58
N SER A 35 -6.05 -6.75 -26.76
CA SER A 35 -6.64 -8.00 -26.28
C SER A 35 -6.70 -8.05 -24.76
N VAL A 36 -5.66 -7.58 -24.07
CA VAL A 36 -5.63 -7.55 -22.60
C VAL A 36 -6.69 -6.60 -22.05
N PHE A 37 -6.76 -5.38 -22.54
CA PHE A 37 -7.60 -4.35 -21.94
C PHE A 37 -9.00 -4.21 -22.55
N SER A 38 -9.37 -5.03 -23.53
CA SER A 38 -10.75 -5.16 -24.01
C SER A 38 -11.54 -6.29 -23.32
N GLN A 39 -10.85 -7.21 -22.62
CA GLN A 39 -11.45 -8.34 -21.92
C GLN A 39 -11.36 -8.17 -20.42
N TYR A 40 -12.50 -8.23 -19.71
CA TYR A 40 -12.55 -7.99 -18.26
C TYR A 40 -11.58 -8.86 -17.47
N SER A 41 -11.55 -10.18 -17.70
CA SER A 41 -10.70 -11.10 -16.92
C SER A 41 -9.19 -10.85 -17.08
N LEU A 42 -8.76 -10.42 -18.27
CA LEU A 42 -7.37 -10.08 -18.52
C LEU A 42 -7.03 -8.72 -17.89
N ALA A 43 -7.87 -7.72 -18.07
CA ALA A 43 -7.71 -6.41 -17.44
C ALA A 43 -7.75 -6.52 -15.91
N GLU A 44 -8.62 -7.36 -15.35
CA GLU A 44 -8.64 -7.62 -13.89
C GLU A 44 -7.31 -8.22 -13.40
N SER A 45 -6.70 -9.12 -14.17
CA SER A 45 -5.39 -9.67 -13.83
C SER A 45 -4.30 -8.59 -13.73
N GLU A 46 -4.39 -7.56 -14.58
CA GLU A 46 -3.49 -6.40 -14.51
C GLU A 46 -3.75 -5.57 -13.23
N ILE A 47 -5.01 -5.40 -12.81
CA ILE A 47 -5.32 -4.77 -11.51
C ILE A 47 -4.76 -5.62 -10.36
N MET A 48 -4.92 -6.94 -10.40
CA MET A 48 -4.33 -7.83 -9.38
C MET A 48 -2.80 -7.73 -9.36
N SER A 49 -2.15 -7.45 -10.49
CA SER A 49 -0.71 -7.23 -10.55
C SER A 49 -0.26 -6.00 -9.73
N ILE A 50 -1.09 -4.97 -9.61
CA ILE A 50 -0.83 -3.82 -8.73
C ILE A 50 -0.83 -4.26 -7.26
N HIS A 51 -1.79 -5.09 -6.85
CA HIS A 51 -1.86 -5.64 -5.49
C HIS A 51 -0.61 -6.46 -5.11
N VAL A 52 0.04 -7.13 -6.07
CA VAL A 52 1.29 -7.86 -5.81
C VAL A 52 2.38 -6.96 -5.24
N SER A 53 2.44 -5.70 -5.64
CA SER A 53 3.42 -4.73 -5.11
C SER A 53 3.25 -4.47 -3.61
N PHE A 54 2.04 -4.58 -3.07
CA PHE A 54 1.79 -4.49 -1.62
C PHE A 54 2.26 -5.75 -0.87
N GLY A 55 2.17 -6.92 -1.49
CA GLY A 55 2.55 -8.21 -0.90
C GLY A 55 4.07 -8.47 -0.85
N GLU A 56 4.88 -7.65 -1.45
CA GLU A 56 6.34 -7.81 -1.45
C GLU A 56 6.95 -7.55 -0.07
N THR A 57 8.01 -8.31 0.25
CA THR A 57 8.68 -8.22 1.57
C THR A 57 9.17 -6.82 1.89
N ASN A 58 9.61 -6.09 0.88
CA ASN A 58 10.14 -4.73 1.02
C ASN A 58 9.07 -3.64 0.88
N SER A 59 7.79 -4.00 0.83
CA SER A 59 6.64 -3.10 0.80
C SER A 59 5.80 -3.26 2.08
N TYR A 60 4.48 -3.18 2.01
CA TYR A 60 3.57 -3.24 3.16
C TYR A 60 3.63 -4.54 3.95
N ARG A 61 4.03 -5.65 3.33
CA ARG A 61 4.14 -6.94 4.00
C ARG A 61 5.10 -6.94 5.18
N GLY A 62 6.20 -6.21 5.15
CA GLY A 62 7.20 -6.33 6.19
C GLY A 62 8.09 -5.11 6.45
N ARG A 63 8.46 -4.35 5.43
CA ARG A 63 9.42 -3.26 5.59
C ARG A 63 8.76 -1.91 5.86
N PHE A 64 7.70 -1.59 5.16
CA PHE A 64 7.08 -0.27 5.22
C PHE A 64 6.05 -0.14 6.34
N LEU A 65 5.14 -1.09 6.50
CA LEU A 65 4.12 -1.03 7.56
C LEU A 65 4.69 -0.83 8.97
N PRO A 66 5.84 -1.45 9.34
CA PRO A 66 6.45 -1.20 10.64
C PRO A 66 6.85 0.26 10.90
N TYR A 67 6.83 1.11 9.89
CA TYR A 67 7.28 2.51 10.00
C TYR A 67 6.13 3.50 10.16
N TYR A 68 4.88 3.06 10.01
CA TYR A 68 3.74 3.89 10.35
C TYR A 68 3.70 4.16 11.84
N GLY A 69 3.63 5.42 12.21
CA GLY A 69 3.62 5.86 13.58
C GLY A 69 4.98 5.88 14.28
N LEU A 70 6.04 5.45 13.60
CA LEU A 70 7.40 5.56 14.14
C LEU A 70 7.85 7.02 14.30
N SER A 71 8.76 7.23 15.23
CA SER A 71 9.17 8.58 15.64
C SER A 71 7.98 9.45 16.06
N THR A 72 7.01 8.86 16.76
CA THR A 72 5.91 9.55 17.40
C THR A 72 6.01 9.40 18.91
N ASP A 73 5.16 10.11 19.61
CA ASP A 73 5.00 10.02 21.07
C ASP A 73 4.15 8.82 21.53
N LEU A 74 3.66 7.98 20.61
CA LEU A 74 2.73 6.90 20.91
C LEU A 74 3.33 5.50 20.74
N GLU A 75 4.35 5.35 19.89
CA GLU A 75 4.86 4.05 19.45
C GLU A 75 6.37 3.94 19.63
N VAL A 76 6.83 2.75 20.02
CA VAL A 76 8.24 2.44 20.23
C VAL A 76 8.55 1.01 19.84
N GLY A 77 9.79 0.77 19.39
CA GLY A 77 10.32 -0.58 19.28
C GLY A 77 10.54 -1.20 20.67
N SER A 78 10.01 -2.39 20.88
CA SER A 78 9.87 -3.04 22.19
C SER A 78 11.19 -3.28 22.97
N ASN A 79 12.34 -3.07 22.36
CA ASN A 79 13.64 -3.22 23.01
C ASN A 79 14.43 -1.91 23.10
N THR A 80 13.84 -0.78 22.76
CA THR A 80 14.55 0.50 22.62
C THR A 80 14.29 1.48 23.75
N TYR A 81 13.13 1.43 24.40
CA TYR A 81 12.80 2.31 25.49
C TYR A 81 13.30 1.73 26.85
N PRO A 82 13.91 2.48 27.74
CA PRO A 82 14.31 3.88 27.65
C PRO A 82 15.69 4.11 27.04
N THR A 83 16.40 3.07 26.67
CA THR A 83 17.70 3.16 26.03
C THR A 83 17.53 3.50 24.56
N TYR A 84 17.67 4.78 24.24
CA TYR A 84 17.68 5.24 22.87
C TYR A 84 18.79 4.54 22.10
N ALA A 85 18.45 4.05 20.94
CA ALA A 85 19.34 3.36 20.04
C ALA A 85 20.59 4.16 19.71
N LYS A 86 21.64 3.44 19.43
CA LYS A 86 22.85 4.02 18.84
C LYS A 86 22.49 4.68 17.51
N PRO A 87 23.03 5.85 17.17
CA PRO A 87 22.67 6.62 15.99
C PRO A 87 22.72 5.87 14.64
N ASN A 88 23.38 4.75 14.54
CA ASN A 88 23.58 3.99 13.30
C ASN A 88 22.90 2.62 13.29
N ASP A 89 22.01 2.33 14.23
CA ASP A 89 21.22 1.12 14.17
C ASP A 89 20.02 1.33 13.23
N ASP A 90 20.02 0.67 12.10
CA ASP A 90 19.03 0.83 11.04
C ASP A 90 17.57 0.71 11.51
N LYS A 91 17.29 -0.23 12.40
CA LYS A 91 15.92 -0.42 12.88
C LYS A 91 15.57 0.58 13.96
N GLN A 92 16.47 0.81 14.88
CA GLN A 92 16.22 1.64 16.05
C GLN A 92 16.22 3.14 15.72
N SER A 93 16.99 3.58 14.73
CA SER A 93 16.98 4.98 14.29
C SER A 93 15.62 5.43 13.74
N LEU A 94 14.76 4.49 13.32
CA LEU A 94 13.37 4.78 12.90
C LEU A 94 12.46 5.18 14.07
N TRP A 95 12.84 4.89 15.33
CA TRP A 95 12.02 5.21 16.51
C TRP A 95 12.51 6.40 17.33
N ASN A 96 13.66 6.96 16.99
CA ASN A 96 14.30 8.00 17.80
C ASN A 96 14.63 9.27 17.00
N TYR A 97 14.00 9.49 15.86
CA TYR A 97 14.21 10.65 14.98
C TYR A 97 15.64 10.77 14.41
N SER A 98 16.47 9.71 14.47
CA SER A 98 17.85 9.73 14.00
C SER A 98 18.09 8.99 12.69
N THR A 99 17.03 8.78 11.89
CA THR A 99 17.11 8.13 10.59
C THR A 99 18.01 8.91 9.63
N LEU A 100 18.98 8.23 9.05
CA LEU A 100 19.87 8.78 8.03
C LEU A 100 19.42 8.37 6.62
N PRO A 101 19.81 9.13 5.58
CA PRO A 101 19.54 8.74 4.18
C PRO A 101 20.13 7.38 3.80
N THR A 102 21.15 6.92 4.49
CA THR A 102 21.80 5.62 4.31
C THR A 102 21.13 4.48 5.06
N ASN A 103 20.00 4.73 5.75
CA ASN A 103 19.29 3.72 6.50
C ASN A 103 18.89 2.55 5.61
N GLY A 104 19.38 1.34 5.89
CA GLY A 104 19.14 0.14 5.09
C GLY A 104 17.67 -0.34 5.05
N GLN A 105 16.80 0.21 5.92
CA GLN A 105 15.36 -0.06 5.87
C GLN A 105 14.63 0.91 4.93
N MET A 106 15.22 2.08 4.65
CA MET A 106 14.59 3.18 3.91
C MET A 106 15.32 3.51 2.61
N ASN A 107 16.48 2.89 2.32
CA ASN A 107 17.23 3.15 1.10
C ASN A 107 16.47 2.67 -0.15
N THR A 108 16.91 3.12 -1.34
CA THR A 108 16.18 2.92 -2.59
C THR A 108 16.45 1.56 -3.26
N GLU A 109 17.37 0.73 -2.77
CA GLU A 109 17.84 -0.44 -3.53
C GLU A 109 17.00 -1.70 -3.27
N ASN A 110 16.60 -2.10 -2.18
CA ASN A 110 15.87 -3.35 -1.94
C ASN A 110 14.68 -3.17 -0.98
N ASN A 111 13.89 -2.14 -1.20
CA ASN A 111 12.94 -1.68 -0.21
C ASN A 111 11.61 -1.20 -0.81
N ALA A 112 10.80 -0.60 0.05
CA ALA A 112 9.48 -0.10 -0.28
C ALA A 112 9.48 0.94 -1.42
N TYR A 113 10.49 1.81 -1.51
CA TYR A 113 10.54 2.85 -2.55
C TYR A 113 10.49 2.26 -3.96
N GLY A 114 11.37 1.30 -4.27
CA GLY A 114 11.38 0.62 -5.57
C GLY A 114 10.09 -0.14 -5.84
N LYS A 115 9.57 -0.85 -4.85
CA LYS A 115 8.32 -1.60 -4.97
C LYS A 115 7.10 -0.70 -5.18
N PHE A 116 7.10 0.48 -4.59
CA PHE A 116 6.04 1.46 -4.84
C PHE A 116 6.06 1.96 -6.28
N TYR A 117 7.24 2.23 -6.85
CA TYR A 117 7.32 2.61 -8.26
C TYR A 117 6.98 1.47 -9.22
N GLU A 118 7.25 0.20 -8.88
CA GLU A 118 6.72 -0.94 -9.64
C GLU A 118 5.17 -0.95 -9.63
N GLY A 119 4.56 -0.71 -8.47
CA GLY A 119 3.10 -0.62 -8.36
C GLY A 119 2.53 0.56 -9.16
N ILE A 120 3.20 1.71 -9.14
CA ILE A 120 2.82 2.89 -9.93
C ILE A 120 2.90 2.58 -11.44
N GLU A 121 3.95 1.90 -11.89
CA GLU A 121 4.10 1.54 -13.30
C GLU A 121 2.98 0.60 -13.77
N ARG A 122 2.68 -0.43 -12.99
CA ARG A 122 1.56 -1.35 -13.29
C ARG A 122 0.22 -0.60 -13.35
N ALA A 123 0.00 0.31 -12.40
CA ALA A 123 -1.21 1.14 -12.41
C ALA A 123 -1.25 2.06 -13.65
N ASN A 124 -0.13 2.66 -14.05
CA ASN A 124 -0.07 3.51 -15.24
C ASN A 124 -0.37 2.73 -16.52
N LEU A 125 0.15 1.51 -16.66
CA LEU A 125 -0.14 0.62 -17.78
C LEU A 125 -1.62 0.25 -17.81
N ALA A 126 -2.20 -0.16 -16.67
CA ALA A 126 -3.62 -0.49 -16.56
C ALA A 126 -4.51 0.72 -16.90
N ILE A 127 -4.22 1.89 -16.35
CA ILE A 127 -4.99 3.12 -16.61
C ILE A 127 -4.94 3.47 -18.11
N LYS A 128 -3.76 3.43 -18.72
CA LYS A 128 -3.59 3.72 -20.14
C LYS A 128 -4.39 2.72 -21.00
N GLY A 129 -4.21 1.42 -20.74
CA GLY A 129 -4.83 0.36 -21.51
C GLY A 129 -6.35 0.34 -21.38
N ILE A 130 -6.89 0.43 -20.16
CA ILE A 130 -8.34 0.45 -19.93
C ILE A 130 -8.99 1.69 -20.54
N ARG A 131 -8.40 2.88 -20.39
CA ARG A 131 -8.92 4.10 -21.04
C ARG A 131 -8.99 3.96 -22.55
N LYS A 132 -8.03 3.28 -23.16
CA LYS A 132 -7.96 3.14 -24.63
C LYS A 132 -8.86 2.04 -25.17
N TYR A 133 -8.96 0.91 -24.47
CA TYR A 133 -9.58 -0.30 -24.99
C TYR A 133 -10.77 -0.82 -24.15
N GLY A 134 -10.95 -0.33 -22.93
CA GLY A 134 -11.93 -0.86 -21.98
C GLY A 134 -13.38 -0.42 -22.20
N ASN A 135 -13.65 0.50 -23.13
CA ASN A 135 -15.01 1.04 -23.41
C ASN A 135 -15.75 1.43 -22.11
N VAL A 136 -15.09 2.17 -21.24
CA VAL A 136 -15.54 2.46 -19.86
C VAL A 136 -16.88 3.20 -19.81
N GLU A 137 -17.26 3.93 -20.85
CA GLU A 137 -18.53 4.64 -20.94
C GLU A 137 -19.72 3.67 -21.02
N ASN A 138 -19.53 2.50 -21.64
CA ASN A 138 -20.57 1.50 -21.85
C ASN A 138 -20.33 0.19 -21.10
N ASN A 139 -19.21 0.05 -20.39
CA ASN A 139 -18.84 -1.13 -19.62
C ASN A 139 -18.51 -0.74 -18.18
N LYS A 140 -19.49 -0.87 -17.31
CA LYS A 140 -19.40 -0.47 -15.90
C LYS A 140 -18.32 -1.27 -15.11
N ASP A 141 -18.12 -2.55 -15.45
CA ASP A 141 -17.10 -3.37 -14.77
C ASP A 141 -15.69 -2.97 -15.21
N MET A 142 -15.49 -2.59 -16.49
CA MET A 142 -14.23 -2.00 -16.93
C MET A 142 -13.98 -0.61 -16.32
N ALA A 143 -15.05 0.19 -16.15
CA ALA A 143 -14.97 1.46 -15.43
C ALA A 143 -14.54 1.24 -13.96
N GLN A 144 -15.09 0.22 -13.28
CA GLN A 144 -14.66 -0.19 -11.94
C GLN A 144 -13.17 -0.49 -11.90
N LEU A 145 -12.64 -1.26 -12.85
CA LEU A 145 -11.21 -1.57 -12.92
C LEU A 145 -10.35 -0.31 -13.12
N LEU A 146 -10.81 0.64 -13.93
CA LEU A 146 -10.12 1.94 -14.07
C LEU A 146 -10.11 2.70 -12.74
N GLY A 147 -11.23 2.75 -12.04
CA GLY A 147 -11.33 3.37 -10.71
C GLY A 147 -10.42 2.70 -9.69
N GLU A 148 -10.29 1.36 -9.71
CA GLU A 148 -9.34 0.63 -8.86
C GLU A 148 -7.90 1.01 -9.18
N ALA A 149 -7.49 1.05 -10.45
CA ALA A 149 -6.13 1.41 -10.84
C ALA A 149 -5.75 2.83 -10.40
N LEU A 150 -6.65 3.81 -10.60
CA LEU A 150 -6.47 5.20 -10.14
C LEU A 150 -6.31 5.27 -8.62
N THR A 151 -7.16 4.55 -7.91
CA THR A 151 -7.18 4.54 -6.43
C THR A 151 -5.93 3.87 -5.85
N LEU A 152 -5.53 2.72 -6.37
CA LEU A 152 -4.33 2.00 -5.92
C LEU A 152 -3.06 2.81 -6.19
N ARG A 153 -2.98 3.50 -7.34
CA ARG A 153 -1.91 4.46 -7.62
C ARG A 153 -1.86 5.57 -6.59
N ALA A 154 -3.01 6.11 -6.20
CA ALA A 154 -3.09 7.14 -5.19
C ALA A 154 -2.67 6.66 -3.78
N VAL A 155 -2.99 5.42 -3.39
CA VAL A 155 -2.50 4.79 -2.14
C VAL A 155 -0.97 4.82 -2.12
N VAL A 156 -0.34 4.30 -3.17
CA VAL A 156 1.12 4.17 -3.24
C VAL A 156 1.80 5.53 -3.23
N TYR A 157 1.30 6.51 -4.00
CA TYR A 157 1.85 7.86 -3.98
C TYR A 157 1.69 8.57 -2.65
N ASN A 158 0.54 8.43 -1.99
CA ASN A 158 0.32 9.02 -0.68
C ASN A 158 1.37 8.53 0.33
N ASP A 159 1.72 7.25 0.28
CA ASP A 159 2.71 6.67 1.18
C ASP A 159 4.15 7.01 0.78
N LEU A 160 4.45 7.15 -0.52
CA LEU A 160 5.71 7.73 -0.98
C LEU A 160 5.89 9.16 -0.44
N LEU A 161 4.87 10.00 -0.52
CA LEU A 161 4.93 11.38 -0.03
C LEU A 161 5.14 11.47 1.48
N LYS A 162 4.54 10.55 2.25
CA LYS A 162 4.77 10.47 3.70
C LYS A 162 6.20 10.05 4.03
N GLY A 163 6.74 9.05 3.33
CA GLY A 163 8.05 8.50 3.62
C GLY A 163 9.21 9.35 3.08
N TRP A 164 9.08 9.92 1.89
CA TRP A 164 10.19 10.57 1.17
C TRP A 164 9.93 12.03 0.78
N GLY A 165 8.74 12.54 1.02
CA GLY A 165 8.39 13.92 0.68
C GLY A 165 8.25 14.14 -0.83
N ASP A 166 9.05 15.06 -1.38
CA ASP A 166 9.05 15.33 -2.81
C ASP A 166 9.72 14.19 -3.57
N VAL A 167 9.00 13.60 -4.53
CA VAL A 167 9.40 12.42 -5.30
C VAL A 167 9.15 12.62 -6.80
N PRO A 168 9.76 11.83 -7.70
CA PRO A 168 9.44 11.88 -9.13
C PRO A 168 7.97 11.61 -9.42
N ALA A 169 7.32 12.47 -10.21
CA ALA A 169 5.93 12.35 -10.60
C ALA A 169 5.77 11.52 -11.89
N ARG A 170 5.47 10.23 -11.74
CA ARG A 170 5.27 9.27 -12.83
C ARG A 170 3.80 8.93 -12.98
N PHE A 171 3.09 9.66 -13.84
CA PHE A 171 1.67 9.44 -14.13
C PHE A 171 1.40 8.86 -15.52
N LYS A 172 2.46 8.46 -16.21
CA LYS A 172 2.43 7.75 -17.50
C LYS A 172 3.35 6.55 -17.44
N PRO A 173 3.10 5.50 -18.23
CA PRO A 173 4.03 4.39 -18.38
C PRO A 173 5.43 4.84 -18.75
N ASN A 174 6.43 4.07 -18.32
CA ASN A 174 7.81 4.33 -18.65
C ASN A 174 8.05 4.23 -20.16
N ASP A 175 8.80 5.18 -20.68
CA ASP A 175 9.31 5.18 -22.03
C ASP A 175 10.73 5.80 -22.06
N PRO A 176 11.50 5.69 -23.15
CA PRO A 176 12.86 6.21 -23.21
C PRO A 176 13.00 7.70 -22.88
N THR A 177 11.92 8.49 -23.00
CA THR A 177 11.96 9.95 -22.78
C THR A 177 11.70 10.34 -21.33
N ASN A 178 11.14 9.44 -20.52
CA ASN A 178 10.73 9.72 -19.15
C ASN A 178 11.43 8.86 -18.08
N VAL A 179 12.50 8.13 -18.43
CA VAL A 179 13.24 7.27 -17.48
C VAL A 179 13.83 8.09 -16.34
N TYR A 180 14.41 9.24 -16.62
CA TYR A 180 15.05 10.09 -15.62
C TYR A 180 14.19 11.31 -15.32
N LEU A 181 13.29 11.20 -14.34
CA LEU A 181 12.49 12.33 -13.87
C LEU A 181 13.08 12.92 -12.59
N PRO A 182 13.20 14.25 -12.48
CA PRO A 182 13.59 14.90 -11.24
C PRO A 182 12.49 14.75 -10.18
N ARG A 183 12.85 15.03 -8.95
CA ARG A 183 11.86 15.18 -7.89
C ARG A 183 10.87 16.29 -8.24
N CYS A 184 9.59 16.01 -8.04
CA CYS A 184 8.51 16.97 -8.24
C CYS A 184 8.02 17.48 -6.88
N ASN A 185 7.59 18.73 -6.83
CA ASN A 185 6.92 19.27 -5.66
C ASN A 185 5.67 18.40 -5.36
N ARG A 186 5.56 17.92 -4.13
CA ARG A 186 4.43 17.11 -3.66
C ARG A 186 3.07 17.77 -3.89
N ASP A 187 3.00 19.09 -3.91
CA ASP A 187 1.76 19.82 -4.16
C ASP A 187 1.19 19.48 -5.54
N SER A 188 2.04 19.41 -6.57
CA SER A 188 1.63 18.99 -7.91
C SER A 188 1.14 17.53 -7.93
N ILE A 189 1.78 16.66 -7.14
CA ILE A 189 1.35 15.26 -7.02
C ILE A 189 0.00 15.19 -6.31
N TYR A 190 -0.20 15.88 -5.18
CA TYR A 190 -1.49 15.90 -4.48
C TYR A 190 -2.63 16.36 -5.38
N LYS A 191 -2.43 17.39 -6.23
CA LYS A 191 -3.47 17.84 -7.17
C LYS A 191 -3.89 16.73 -8.13
N VAL A 192 -2.93 16.00 -8.69
CA VAL A 192 -3.23 14.86 -9.57
C VAL A 192 -3.97 13.76 -8.82
N LEU A 193 -3.52 13.40 -7.61
CA LEU A 193 -4.18 12.34 -6.82
C LEU A 193 -5.62 12.70 -6.45
N LEU A 194 -5.87 13.97 -6.09
CA LEU A 194 -7.21 14.44 -5.76
C LEU A 194 -8.14 14.44 -6.99
N ALA A 195 -7.60 14.74 -8.18
CA ALA A 195 -8.34 14.67 -9.44
C ALA A 195 -8.61 13.21 -9.87
N ASP A 196 -7.58 12.34 -9.80
CA ASP A 196 -7.71 10.91 -10.08
C ASP A 196 -8.79 10.24 -9.20
N LEU A 197 -8.79 10.56 -7.92
CA LEU A 197 -9.78 10.00 -6.99
C LEU A 197 -11.19 10.58 -7.24
N LYS A 198 -11.29 11.84 -7.67
CA LYS A 198 -12.58 12.41 -8.06
C LYS A 198 -13.15 11.70 -9.29
N GLU A 199 -12.31 11.39 -10.27
CA GLU A 199 -12.69 10.59 -11.45
C GLU A 199 -13.09 9.16 -11.03
N ALA A 200 -12.31 8.51 -10.15
CA ALA A 200 -12.57 7.16 -9.68
C ALA A 200 -13.90 7.01 -8.93
N GLU A 201 -14.39 8.06 -8.25
CA GLU A 201 -15.72 8.06 -7.62
C GLU A 201 -16.85 7.76 -8.59
N ASP A 202 -16.75 8.25 -9.83
CA ASP A 202 -17.80 8.06 -10.84
C ASP A 202 -17.78 6.64 -11.41
N TYR A 203 -16.65 5.96 -11.33
CA TYR A 203 -16.44 4.62 -11.85
C TYR A 203 -16.73 3.51 -10.83
N CYS A 204 -16.35 3.70 -9.57
CA CYS A 204 -16.43 2.64 -8.58
C CYS A 204 -17.84 2.41 -8.05
N TYR A 205 -18.16 1.12 -7.85
CA TYR A 205 -19.36 0.69 -7.13
C TYR A 205 -19.25 0.96 -5.63
N TRP A 206 -20.37 1.19 -4.97
CA TRP A 206 -20.45 1.16 -3.53
C TRP A 206 -20.20 -0.25 -2.97
N PRO A 207 -19.86 -0.39 -1.66
CA PRO A 207 -19.78 -1.70 -1.01
C PRO A 207 -21.08 -2.49 -1.23
N ASN A 208 -20.94 -3.77 -1.59
CA ASN A 208 -22.04 -4.70 -1.87
C ASN A 208 -22.98 -4.32 -3.03
N GLU A 209 -22.64 -3.34 -3.85
CA GLU A 209 -23.43 -2.98 -5.04
C GLU A 209 -23.13 -3.92 -6.21
N SER A 210 -21.98 -4.52 -6.28
CA SER A 210 -21.52 -5.46 -7.30
C SER A 210 -20.88 -6.68 -6.64
N GLN A 211 -20.74 -7.78 -7.38
CA GLN A 211 -19.95 -8.94 -6.94
C GLN A 211 -18.49 -8.56 -6.68
N ILE A 212 -17.95 -7.59 -7.42
CA ILE A 212 -16.59 -7.10 -7.26
C ILE A 212 -16.39 -6.45 -5.89
N THR A 213 -17.37 -5.71 -5.40
CA THR A 213 -17.26 -4.91 -4.16
C THR A 213 -17.88 -5.58 -2.93
N LYS A 214 -18.01 -6.90 -2.92
CA LYS A 214 -18.43 -7.68 -1.73
C LYS A 214 -17.32 -7.90 -0.72
N SER A 215 -16.06 -7.72 -1.14
CA SER A 215 -14.88 -7.86 -0.30
C SER A 215 -14.24 -6.51 -0.03
N THR A 216 -13.70 -6.33 1.17
CA THR A 216 -12.84 -5.19 1.53
C THR A 216 -11.47 -5.22 0.84
N GLU A 217 -11.11 -6.32 0.19
CA GLU A 217 -9.88 -6.45 -0.59
C GLU A 217 -9.96 -5.76 -1.96
N ARG A 218 -11.17 -5.40 -2.41
CA ARG A 218 -11.41 -4.67 -3.66
C ARG A 218 -11.78 -3.22 -3.35
N VAL A 219 -11.37 -2.34 -4.23
CA VAL A 219 -11.68 -0.91 -4.09
C VAL A 219 -13.17 -0.66 -4.28
N SER A 220 -13.78 -0.02 -3.30
CA SER A 220 -15.17 0.46 -3.38
C SER A 220 -15.22 1.98 -3.40
N LYS A 221 -16.35 2.55 -3.82
CA LYS A 221 -16.59 4.01 -3.80
C LYS A 221 -16.39 4.59 -2.38
N SER A 222 -16.76 3.87 -1.33
CA SER A 222 -16.51 4.30 0.04
C SER A 222 -15.02 4.46 0.34
N PHE A 223 -14.18 3.55 -0.16
CA PHE A 223 -12.73 3.66 0.00
C PHE A 223 -12.15 4.80 -0.83
N VAL A 224 -12.57 4.96 -2.08
CA VAL A 224 -12.14 6.09 -2.94
C VAL A 224 -12.37 7.41 -2.22
N LYS A 225 -13.59 7.63 -1.72
CA LYS A 225 -13.97 8.84 -0.97
C LYS A 225 -13.18 9.01 0.32
N GLY A 226 -13.05 7.97 1.13
CA GLY A 226 -12.26 7.98 2.35
C GLY A 226 -10.78 8.28 2.11
N LEU A 227 -10.20 7.74 1.04
CA LEU A 227 -8.82 8.02 0.65
C LEU A 227 -8.67 9.47 0.15
N ARG A 228 -9.62 9.96 -0.65
CA ARG A 228 -9.62 11.35 -1.12
C ARG A 228 -9.72 12.33 0.03
N ALA A 229 -10.58 12.07 1.01
CA ALA A 229 -10.66 12.85 2.24
C ALA A 229 -9.31 12.88 2.99
N ARG A 230 -8.68 11.72 3.17
CA ARG A 230 -7.37 11.60 3.82
C ARG A 230 -6.28 12.36 3.08
N ILE A 231 -6.20 12.25 1.76
CA ILE A 231 -5.22 12.96 0.94
C ILE A 231 -5.47 14.47 0.98
N ALA A 232 -6.73 14.92 0.97
CA ALA A 232 -7.06 16.34 1.13
C ALA A 232 -6.56 16.90 2.47
N LEU A 233 -6.72 16.17 3.57
CA LEU A 233 -6.19 16.57 4.88
C LEU A 233 -4.65 16.69 4.87
N TYR A 234 -3.93 15.77 4.21
CA TYR A 234 -2.48 15.90 4.04
C TYR A 234 -2.09 17.08 3.15
N ALA A 235 -2.78 17.27 2.04
CA ALA A 235 -2.48 18.35 1.09
C ALA A 235 -2.68 19.74 1.70
N GLY A 236 -3.75 19.94 2.46
CA GLY A 236 -4.06 21.20 3.16
C GLY A 236 -3.36 21.38 4.51
N GLY A 237 -2.71 20.33 5.02
CA GLY A 237 -2.04 20.30 6.32
C GLY A 237 -0.58 20.75 6.28
N TYR A 238 0.05 20.67 7.46
CA TYR A 238 1.48 20.91 7.59
C TYR A 238 2.30 19.72 7.07
N GLY A 239 3.45 20.02 6.46
CA GLY A 239 4.41 19.03 6.03
C GLY A 239 5.84 19.57 6.04
N LEU A 240 6.82 18.69 6.26
CA LEU A 240 8.23 19.04 6.13
C LEU A 240 8.57 19.25 4.65
N ARG A 241 8.99 20.43 4.29
CA ARG A 241 9.34 20.85 2.92
C ARG A 241 10.80 21.32 2.89
N GLY A 242 11.35 21.54 1.71
CA GLY A 242 12.72 21.98 1.57
C GLY A 242 13.05 23.30 2.28
N ASP A 243 12.06 24.15 2.48
CA ASP A 243 12.15 25.47 3.14
C ASP A 243 11.53 25.48 4.57
N GLY A 244 11.30 24.30 5.18
CA GLY A 244 10.83 24.17 6.56
C GLY A 244 9.50 23.48 6.71
N PHE A 245 9.00 23.43 7.95
CA PHE A 245 7.72 22.80 8.30
C PHE A 245 6.58 23.82 8.12
N ARG A 246 5.78 23.63 7.11
CA ARG A 246 4.70 24.57 6.73
C ARG A 246 3.61 23.92 5.88
N LYS A 247 2.50 24.63 5.71
CA LYS A 247 1.44 24.33 4.76
C LYS A 247 1.87 24.56 3.31
N SER A 248 1.06 24.10 2.36
CA SER A 248 1.22 24.45 0.94
C SER A 248 1.11 25.96 0.73
N LYS A 249 1.83 26.48 -0.25
CA LYS A 249 1.67 27.84 -0.79
C LYS A 249 0.79 27.86 -2.05
N ASP A 250 0.35 26.70 -2.53
CA ASP A 250 -0.52 26.59 -3.69
C ASP A 250 -1.96 26.95 -3.29
N PRO A 251 -2.59 27.97 -3.94
CA PRO A 251 -3.95 28.38 -3.61
C PRO A 251 -5.02 27.30 -3.85
N GLU A 252 -4.74 26.31 -4.70
CA GLU A 252 -5.63 25.17 -4.94
C GLU A 252 -5.64 24.21 -3.74
N LEU A 253 -4.55 24.17 -2.95
CA LEU A 253 -4.40 23.33 -1.76
C LEU A 253 -4.58 24.11 -0.46
N GLU A 254 -5.25 25.23 -0.51
CA GLU A 254 -5.56 26.02 0.68
C GLU A 254 -6.34 25.17 1.71
N THR A 255 -5.99 25.31 3.00
CA THR A 255 -6.47 24.45 4.09
C THR A 255 -7.99 24.32 4.14
N ASN A 256 -8.73 25.44 4.06
CA ASN A 256 -10.20 25.38 4.17
C ASN A 256 -10.84 24.67 2.97
N LYS A 257 -10.28 24.88 1.76
CA LYS A 257 -10.73 24.13 0.57
C LYS A 257 -10.53 22.63 0.73
N MET A 258 -9.38 22.24 1.24
CA MET A 258 -9.05 20.84 1.46
C MET A 258 -9.91 20.21 2.57
N TYR A 259 -10.20 20.96 3.62
CA TYR A 259 -11.10 20.51 4.69
C TYR A 259 -12.54 20.37 4.22
N GLU A 260 -13.03 21.27 3.36
CA GLU A 260 -14.38 21.11 2.77
C GLU A 260 -14.45 19.86 1.86
N ILE A 261 -13.41 19.59 1.07
CA ILE A 261 -13.35 18.33 0.31
C ILE A 261 -13.40 17.14 1.27
N ALA A 262 -12.55 17.11 2.29
CA ALA A 262 -12.49 15.99 3.23
C ALA A 262 -13.83 15.79 3.95
N LYS A 263 -14.46 16.88 4.40
CA LYS A 263 -15.78 16.85 5.05
C LYS A 263 -16.86 16.31 4.13
N GLN A 264 -16.92 16.80 2.88
CA GLN A 264 -17.94 16.33 1.93
C GLN A 264 -17.78 14.85 1.60
N GLU A 265 -16.55 14.38 1.36
CA GLU A 265 -16.30 12.97 1.09
C GLU A 265 -16.70 12.06 2.28
N CYS A 266 -16.41 12.50 3.51
CA CYS A 266 -16.83 11.78 4.70
C CYS A 266 -18.37 11.76 4.84
N LEU A 267 -19.03 12.90 4.61
CA LEU A 267 -20.49 12.99 4.67
C LEU A 267 -21.15 12.10 3.60
N ASP A 268 -20.60 12.04 2.40
CA ASP A 268 -21.13 11.19 1.35
C ASP A 268 -21.09 9.71 1.73
N VAL A 269 -19.97 9.25 2.35
CA VAL A 269 -19.87 7.86 2.85
C VAL A 269 -20.88 7.61 3.97
N ILE A 270 -20.98 8.51 4.95
CA ILE A 270 -21.92 8.39 6.08
C ILE A 270 -23.35 8.35 5.57
N ASN A 271 -23.73 9.29 4.71
CA ASN A 271 -25.10 9.43 4.21
C ASN A 271 -25.49 8.31 3.22
N SER A 272 -24.50 7.64 2.61
CA SER A 272 -24.77 6.50 1.73
C SER A 272 -25.42 5.34 2.47
N GLY A 273 -25.18 5.21 3.77
CA GLY A 273 -25.62 4.08 4.59
C GLY A 273 -24.97 2.74 4.20
N ARG A 274 -23.93 2.77 3.35
CA ARG A 274 -23.26 1.57 2.84
C ARG A 274 -22.22 0.98 3.77
N ASN A 275 -21.74 1.77 4.72
CA ASN A 275 -20.84 1.35 5.79
C ASN A 275 -21.42 1.73 7.14
N LYS A 276 -21.02 1.01 8.18
CA LYS A 276 -21.47 1.27 9.56
C LYS A 276 -20.30 1.09 10.53
N LEU A 277 -20.28 1.88 11.58
CA LEU A 277 -19.35 1.68 12.68
C LEU A 277 -19.69 0.39 13.43
N GLY A 278 -18.66 -0.36 13.83
CA GLY A 278 -18.75 -1.60 14.54
C GLY A 278 -18.23 -1.51 15.99
N ASN A 279 -18.23 -2.64 16.67
CA ASN A 279 -17.52 -2.77 17.94
C ASN A 279 -16.01 -2.79 17.71
N PHE A 280 -15.25 -2.00 18.46
CA PHE A 280 -13.82 -1.84 18.28
C PHE A 280 -13.03 -3.16 18.33
N LYS A 281 -13.30 -4.02 19.32
CA LYS A 281 -12.67 -5.33 19.44
C LYS A 281 -13.06 -6.26 18.28
N ASP A 282 -14.35 -6.28 17.94
CA ASP A 282 -14.87 -7.18 16.91
C ASP A 282 -14.29 -6.86 15.54
N ASN A 283 -14.06 -5.59 15.22
CA ASN A 283 -13.43 -5.17 13.96
C ASN A 283 -12.04 -5.79 13.80
N PHE A 284 -11.19 -5.73 14.84
CA PHE A 284 -9.86 -6.34 14.81
C PHE A 284 -9.88 -7.87 14.90
N THR A 285 -10.85 -8.43 15.61
CA THR A 285 -11.06 -9.89 15.65
C THR A 285 -11.43 -10.42 14.27
N LYS A 286 -12.35 -9.75 13.56
CA LYS A 286 -12.73 -10.08 12.19
C LYS A 286 -11.52 -10.01 11.25
N LEU A 287 -10.70 -8.96 11.37
CA LEU A 287 -9.47 -8.81 10.58
C LEU A 287 -8.49 -9.97 10.81
N CYS A 288 -8.28 -10.37 12.08
CA CYS A 288 -7.44 -11.53 12.41
C CYS A 288 -8.03 -12.86 11.89
N GLN A 289 -9.33 -12.91 11.62
CA GLN A 289 -10.05 -14.08 11.12
C GLN A 289 -10.22 -14.11 9.59
N ASP A 290 -9.58 -13.18 8.86
CA ASP A 290 -9.77 -12.98 7.41
C ASP A 290 -11.24 -12.78 7.03
N ASN A 291 -11.99 -12.08 7.82
CA ASN A 291 -13.34 -11.70 7.44
C ASN A 291 -13.29 -10.40 6.62
N VAL A 292 -13.25 -10.55 5.32
CA VAL A 292 -13.11 -9.46 4.34
C VAL A 292 -14.44 -8.96 3.79
N THR A 293 -15.56 -9.22 4.48
CA THR A 293 -16.90 -8.80 4.04
C THR A 293 -17.02 -7.26 4.05
N ALA A 294 -17.41 -6.69 2.92
CA ALA A 294 -17.61 -5.25 2.78
C ALA A 294 -18.90 -4.76 3.48
N GLY A 295 -18.97 -3.47 3.82
CA GLY A 295 -20.13 -2.80 4.41
C GLY A 295 -20.06 -2.62 5.92
N ASP A 296 -19.06 -3.16 6.58
CA ASP A 296 -18.73 -2.87 7.98
C ASP A 296 -17.82 -1.62 8.06
N GLU A 297 -17.07 -1.42 9.13
CA GLU A 297 -16.25 -0.23 9.38
C GLU A 297 -15.03 -0.15 8.45
N SER A 298 -14.45 -1.29 8.09
CA SER A 298 -13.29 -1.34 7.17
C SER A 298 -13.72 -0.96 5.75
N LEU A 299 -13.04 0.04 5.17
CA LEU A 299 -13.32 0.51 3.82
C LEU A 299 -12.51 -0.23 2.77
N TRP A 300 -11.29 -0.65 3.13
CA TRP A 300 -10.37 -1.40 2.28
C TRP A 300 -9.26 -2.02 3.12
N GLU A 301 -8.84 -3.20 2.71
CA GLU A 301 -7.76 -3.96 3.34
C GLU A 301 -6.77 -4.43 2.28
N ILE A 302 -5.47 -4.34 2.60
CA ILE A 302 -4.43 -4.85 1.71
C ILE A 302 -4.47 -6.37 1.74
N PRO A 303 -4.78 -7.04 0.61
CA PRO A 303 -4.83 -8.49 0.57
C PRO A 303 -3.43 -9.11 0.63
N PHE A 304 -3.27 -10.12 1.47
CA PHE A 304 -2.08 -10.97 1.49
C PHE A 304 -2.51 -12.43 1.27
N SER A 305 -1.87 -13.11 0.32
CA SER A 305 -2.07 -14.55 0.17
C SER A 305 -1.60 -15.30 1.43
N SER A 306 -2.15 -16.49 1.66
CA SER A 306 -1.83 -17.33 2.83
C SER A 306 -0.30 -17.46 3.04
N GLY A 307 0.15 -17.25 4.27
CA GLY A 307 1.56 -17.29 4.65
C GLY A 307 2.43 -16.12 4.15
N ARG A 308 1.85 -15.13 3.49
CA ARG A 308 2.61 -13.98 2.93
C ARG A 308 2.57 -12.73 3.80
N GLY A 309 1.56 -12.53 4.64
CA GLY A 309 1.47 -11.41 5.56
C GLY A 309 2.46 -11.53 6.74
N ARG A 310 3.01 -10.40 7.19
CA ARG A 310 3.90 -10.33 8.37
C ARG A 310 3.52 -9.20 9.34
N VAL A 311 2.33 -8.65 9.22
CA VAL A 311 1.90 -7.51 10.05
C VAL A 311 1.87 -7.89 11.53
N LEU A 312 1.37 -9.07 11.87
CA LEU A 312 1.35 -9.55 13.25
C LEU A 312 2.75 -9.78 13.84
N TYR A 313 3.74 -10.11 13.01
CA TYR A 313 5.13 -10.23 13.47
C TYR A 313 5.63 -8.92 14.11
N THR A 314 5.24 -7.79 13.55
CA THR A 314 5.62 -6.48 14.06
C THR A 314 4.65 -5.95 15.12
N PHE A 315 3.36 -5.99 14.84
CA PHE A 315 2.31 -5.32 15.63
C PHE A 315 1.44 -6.28 16.47
N GLY A 316 1.69 -7.57 16.44
CA GLY A 316 0.95 -8.53 17.26
C GLY A 316 1.52 -8.69 18.66
N VAL A 317 0.75 -9.33 19.54
CA VAL A 317 1.20 -9.73 20.87
C VAL A 317 2.38 -10.70 20.78
N ARG A 318 3.33 -10.59 21.68
CA ARG A 318 4.55 -11.42 21.68
C ARG A 318 4.25 -12.86 22.10
N HIS A 319 4.72 -13.80 21.30
CA HIS A 319 4.84 -15.22 21.60
C HIS A 319 6.32 -15.59 21.72
N GLN A 320 6.77 -16.10 22.88
CA GLN A 320 8.17 -16.35 23.16
C GLN A 320 8.70 -17.66 22.54
N ALA A 321 7.82 -18.59 22.24
CA ALA A 321 8.15 -19.89 21.67
C ALA A 321 7.08 -20.33 20.67
N LYS A 322 7.26 -21.49 20.03
CA LYS A 322 6.17 -22.24 19.42
C LYS A 322 5.17 -22.63 20.50
N ASP A 323 3.91 -22.37 20.26
CA ASP A 323 2.81 -22.66 21.21
C ASP A 323 1.54 -23.06 20.47
N GLN A 324 0.40 -23.06 21.17
CA GLN A 324 -0.91 -23.41 20.61
C GLN A 324 -1.43 -22.44 19.53
N TYR A 325 -0.79 -21.28 19.33
CA TYR A 325 -1.24 -20.24 18.41
C TYR A 325 -0.22 -19.97 17.29
N THR A 326 1.07 -20.25 17.53
CA THR A 326 2.15 -19.92 16.59
C THR A 326 3.12 -21.08 16.44
N SER A 327 3.64 -21.26 15.21
CA SER A 327 4.63 -22.30 14.89
C SER A 327 6.06 -21.95 15.31
N GLN A 328 6.31 -20.68 15.70
CA GLN A 328 7.63 -20.15 16.08
C GLN A 328 7.47 -18.89 16.91
N PRO A 329 8.54 -18.40 17.60
CA PRO A 329 8.51 -17.10 18.28
C PRO A 329 8.14 -15.96 17.33
N GLN A 330 7.13 -15.16 17.69
CA GLN A 330 6.61 -14.08 16.84
C GLN A 330 6.02 -12.92 17.67
N GLY A 331 5.76 -11.80 16.99
CA GLY A 331 5.08 -10.65 17.60
C GLY A 331 5.97 -9.77 18.49
N GLY A 332 5.42 -8.67 18.94
CA GLY A 332 5.99 -7.78 19.94
C GLY A 332 7.25 -7.03 19.52
N VAL A 333 7.42 -6.74 18.23
CA VAL A 333 8.54 -5.91 17.75
C VAL A 333 8.28 -4.45 18.05
N ASN A 334 7.07 -3.97 17.80
CA ASN A 334 6.60 -2.64 18.17
C ASN A 334 5.56 -2.71 19.29
N GLY A 335 5.47 -1.66 20.06
CA GLY A 335 4.49 -1.54 21.12
C GLY A 335 4.17 -0.09 21.46
N PRO A 336 3.18 0.15 22.31
CA PRO A 336 2.82 1.48 22.76
C PRO A 336 3.89 2.03 23.72
N MET A 337 4.08 3.34 23.67
CA MET A 337 4.75 4.05 24.76
C MET A 337 3.94 3.84 26.05
N PRO A 338 4.57 3.62 27.22
CA PRO A 338 3.86 3.28 28.45
C PRO A 338 2.80 4.29 28.85
N TYR A 339 3.07 5.58 28.68
CA TYR A 339 2.12 6.62 29.06
C TYR A 339 0.84 6.62 28.20
N LEU A 340 0.86 6.11 26.97
CA LEU A 340 -0.36 5.99 26.16
C LEU A 340 -1.46 5.22 26.90
N TYR A 341 -1.11 4.16 27.63
CA TYR A 341 -2.08 3.42 28.42
C TYR A 341 -2.71 4.28 29.53
N TYR A 342 -1.91 5.12 30.17
CA TYR A 342 -2.37 5.95 31.29
C TYR A 342 -3.07 7.24 30.81
N ASP A 343 -2.85 7.65 29.58
CA ASP A 343 -3.55 8.78 28.93
C ASP A 343 -4.96 8.42 28.46
N TYR A 344 -5.25 7.12 28.29
CA TYR A 344 -6.64 6.70 28.03
C TYR A 344 -7.51 6.92 29.27
N ASP A 345 -8.76 7.31 29.04
CA ASP A 345 -9.79 7.21 30.07
C ASP A 345 -9.92 5.75 30.53
N THR A 346 -10.14 5.55 31.84
CA THR A 346 -10.26 4.21 32.44
C THR A 346 -11.44 3.41 31.89
N GLU A 347 -12.47 4.08 31.41
CA GLU A 347 -13.67 3.47 30.80
C GLU A 347 -13.51 3.27 29.28
N ASP A 348 -12.46 3.80 28.65
CA ASP A 348 -12.24 3.65 27.22
C ASP A 348 -11.83 2.21 26.87
N VAL A 349 -12.77 1.47 26.30
CA VAL A 349 -12.57 0.05 25.91
C VAL A 349 -11.41 -0.13 24.91
N ARG A 350 -10.99 0.92 24.20
CA ARG A 350 -9.88 0.87 23.24
C ARG A 350 -8.54 0.69 23.94
N ARG A 351 -8.39 1.16 25.18
CA ARG A 351 -7.18 1.08 25.99
C ARG A 351 -6.65 -0.35 26.09
N ASP A 352 -7.45 -1.27 26.59
CA ASP A 352 -7.06 -2.64 26.89
C ASP A 352 -6.99 -3.52 25.64
N ILE A 353 -7.60 -3.06 24.54
CA ILE A 353 -7.42 -3.70 23.24
C ILE A 353 -6.13 -3.22 22.58
N THR A 354 -5.80 -1.94 22.69
CA THR A 354 -4.61 -1.35 22.03
C THR A 354 -3.33 -1.65 22.79
N CYS A 355 -3.33 -1.52 24.11
CA CYS A 355 -2.15 -1.66 24.97
C CYS A 355 -2.19 -2.96 25.75
N VAL A 356 -1.32 -3.92 25.41
CA VAL A 356 -1.31 -5.26 26.01
C VAL A 356 -0.10 -5.43 26.91
N PRO A 357 -0.30 -5.64 28.24
CA PRO A 357 0.76 -5.74 29.22
C PRO A 357 1.36 -7.15 29.34
N TYR A 358 0.93 -8.10 28.53
CA TYR A 358 1.39 -9.49 28.63
C TYR A 358 2.05 -9.98 27.33
N GLU A 359 2.71 -11.10 27.47
CA GLU A 359 3.22 -11.94 26.39
C GLU A 359 2.86 -13.40 26.66
N TRP A 360 2.95 -14.24 25.66
CA TRP A 360 2.82 -15.70 25.81
C TRP A 360 4.18 -16.28 26.18
N SER A 361 4.20 -17.11 27.23
CA SER A 361 5.40 -17.65 27.87
C SER A 361 6.27 -18.49 26.91
N LYS A 362 7.56 -18.54 27.24
CA LYS A 362 8.48 -19.50 26.61
C LYS A 362 8.27 -20.91 27.15
N GLU A 363 8.05 -21.02 28.44
CA GLU A 363 7.77 -22.26 29.13
C GLU A 363 6.34 -22.70 28.88
N LEU A 364 6.13 -24.01 28.68
CA LEU A 364 4.81 -24.57 28.40
C LEU A 364 4.29 -25.30 29.63
N ASN A 365 3.05 -25.03 30.01
CA ASN A 365 2.31 -25.79 31.00
C ASN A 365 1.34 -26.74 30.26
N ASN A 366 1.50 -28.04 30.45
CA ASN A 366 0.75 -29.07 29.73
C ASN A 366 0.73 -28.87 28.19
N GLY A 367 1.90 -28.48 27.64
CA GLY A 367 2.07 -28.24 26.20
C GLY A 367 1.50 -26.91 25.68
N LYS A 368 1.02 -26.03 26.56
CA LYS A 368 0.44 -24.73 26.20
C LYS A 368 1.18 -23.59 26.87
N ALA A 369 1.44 -22.54 26.10
CA ALA A 369 1.92 -21.26 26.65
C ALA A 369 0.82 -20.61 27.50
N TYR A 370 1.22 -19.86 28.49
CA TYR A 370 0.35 -19.06 29.34
C TYR A 370 0.73 -17.58 29.29
N GLN A 371 -0.19 -16.71 29.63
CA GLN A 371 0.05 -15.28 29.69
C GLN A 371 0.92 -14.95 30.90
N GLN A 372 1.97 -14.17 30.69
CA GLN A 372 2.82 -13.62 31.72
C GLN A 372 3.01 -12.11 31.52
N LEU A 373 3.11 -11.36 32.61
CA LEU A 373 3.34 -9.91 32.52
C LEU A 373 4.64 -9.61 31.81
N ARG A 374 4.61 -8.63 30.97
CA ARG A 374 5.76 -8.08 30.27
C ARG A 374 6.22 -6.80 30.96
N ALA A 375 7.52 -6.51 30.92
CA ALA A 375 8.01 -5.24 31.42
C ALA A 375 7.30 -4.09 30.71
N ILE A 376 6.98 -3.02 31.45
CA ILE A 376 6.18 -1.90 30.95
C ILE A 376 6.76 -1.24 29.69
N ASN A 377 8.06 -1.20 29.57
CA ASN A 377 8.78 -0.69 28.38
C ASN A 377 8.81 -1.67 27.21
N LYS A 378 8.13 -2.80 27.29
CA LYS A 378 8.05 -3.85 26.27
C LYS A 378 6.63 -4.28 25.96
N TRP A 379 5.63 -3.52 26.41
CA TRP A 379 4.23 -3.84 26.12
C TRP A 379 4.00 -3.97 24.62
N CYS A 380 2.98 -4.73 24.25
CA CYS A 380 2.63 -5.00 22.85
C CYS A 380 1.41 -4.19 22.43
N PHE A 381 1.31 -3.91 21.15
CA PHE A 381 0.01 -3.59 20.57
C PHE A 381 -0.85 -4.86 20.53
N GLY A 382 -2.16 -4.69 20.79
CA GLY A 382 -3.08 -5.80 20.91
C GLY A 382 -4.25 -5.80 19.93
N LYS A 383 -4.26 -4.90 18.96
CA LYS A 383 -5.28 -4.89 17.90
C LYS A 383 -5.18 -6.12 17.01
N LEU A 384 -3.97 -6.65 16.81
CA LEU A 384 -3.71 -7.86 16.04
C LEU A 384 -3.16 -8.94 16.96
N ARG A 385 -3.83 -10.11 17.00
CA ARG A 385 -3.48 -11.20 17.91
C ARG A 385 -3.53 -12.54 17.21
N TYR A 386 -2.51 -13.37 17.41
CA TYR A 386 -2.50 -14.74 16.90
C TYR A 386 -3.60 -15.60 17.53
N GLU A 387 -3.92 -15.37 18.80
CA GLU A 387 -4.99 -16.07 19.51
C GLU A 387 -6.42 -15.77 18.99
N TRP A 388 -6.57 -14.77 18.12
CA TRP A 388 -7.84 -14.47 17.45
C TRP A 388 -7.95 -15.09 16.06
N MET A 389 -6.88 -15.65 15.52
CA MET A 389 -6.88 -16.28 14.19
C MET A 389 -7.66 -17.61 14.22
N LYS A 390 -8.30 -17.95 13.10
CA LYS A 390 -9.09 -19.19 12.99
C LYS A 390 -8.26 -20.44 12.78
N SER A 391 -7.03 -20.32 12.33
CA SER A 391 -6.15 -21.44 12.01
C SER A 391 -4.68 -21.06 12.23
N ASP A 392 -3.84 -22.07 12.42
CA ASP A 392 -2.39 -21.94 12.43
C ASP A 392 -1.92 -21.48 11.03
N ARG A 393 -1.44 -20.26 10.94
CA ARG A 393 -0.88 -19.69 9.70
C ARG A 393 0.59 -19.39 9.84
#